data_02011198fd0a02874f3fa81908a19082
#
_entry.id   02011198fd0a02874f3fa81908a19082
#
_cell.length_a   1.000
_cell.length_b   1.000
_cell.length_c   1.000
_cell.angle_alpha   90.00
_cell.angle_beta   90.00
_cell.angle_gamma   90.00
#
_symmetry.space_group_name_H-M   'P 1'
#
loop_
_entity.id
_entity.type
_entity.pdbx_description
1 polymer ?
#
loop_
_entity_poly.entity_id
_entity_poly.type
_entity_poly.pdbx_seq_one_letter_code
_entity_poly.pdbx_strand_id
1 'polypeptide(L)'
;MSATATLANAKQSSAPQTAAPKLSERIGRIEVSATMAVTAAAAKLRAEGAKLVDFGAGEPHFATPRHIKDAAIAAIEANFSRYTVVSGIAEVRKAIVERHACDFGSSYTPEEAVFTTGGKLALFNAIEVLIDHGDEVILPVPYWVSYKDIIQYAGGKVVYLETAESENFRVTAEAIESAITPRTKAIILNSPSNPSGAVISRADLERIVRLAHSRGIYLMLDECYAYLIFNEAPFSGASVTEAKEHIIVLGSLSKTYAMTGWRAGFALGPKPIIAAMSKLQSQSTSSTAAMVQKAAIAALTGSQECVCEMRADYIHLRDTIVAGLRSIPGITCTMPEGAFYAYPNVSGLLKKSGIPTPAELTTRLLHDAGVVVVPGEAFGTQEHIRLSYAVSHKDVEEGLARLRAFVAKF
;
A
#
# COMPACT_ATOMS: atom_id res chain seq x y z
N MET A 1 39.00 72.08 27.52
CA MET A 1 38.42 71.11 28.44
C MET A 1 37.76 70.06 27.61
N SER A 2 38.39 68.86 27.51
CA SER A 2 37.99 67.74 26.70
C SER A 2 37.10 66.79 27.54
N ALA A 3 35.92 66.44 27.05
CA ALA A 3 35.04 65.41 27.64
C ALA A 3 35.08 64.20 26.78
N THR A 4 35.76 63.18 27.25
CA THR A 4 35.87 61.85 26.65
C THR A 4 34.59 61.05 26.96
N ALA A 5 33.81 60.71 25.94
CA ALA A 5 32.64 59.85 26.06
C ALA A 5 33.06 58.34 25.97
N THR A 6 32.86 57.65 27.04
CA THR A 6 33.10 56.16 27.14
C THR A 6 31.91 55.40 26.50
N LEU A 7 32.17 54.75 25.38
CA LEU A 7 31.20 53.83 24.76
C LEU A 7 31.11 52.54 25.58
N ALA A 8 29.96 52.30 26.18
CA ALA A 8 29.67 51.05 26.87
C ALA A 8 29.41 49.94 25.85
N ASN A 9 30.23 48.89 25.92
CA ASN A 9 30.06 47.64 25.18
C ASN A 9 28.78 46.90 25.65
N ALA A 10 27.73 46.95 24.84
CA ALA A 10 26.56 46.10 25.02
C ALA A 10 26.93 44.62 24.69
N LYS A 11 27.04 43.80 25.71
CA LYS A 11 27.12 42.33 25.53
C LYS A 11 25.85 41.86 24.85
N GLN A 12 25.97 41.39 23.60
CA GLN A 12 24.92 40.62 22.95
C GLN A 12 24.68 39.36 23.75
N SER A 13 23.53 39.29 24.40
CA SER A 13 23.01 38.10 25.03
C SER A 13 22.63 37.13 23.92
N SER A 14 23.43 36.09 23.67
CA SER A 14 23.04 34.96 22.85
C SER A 14 21.90 34.21 23.55
N ALA A 15 20.71 34.24 22.96
CA ALA A 15 19.60 33.41 23.43
C ALA A 15 20.07 31.95 23.52
N PRO A 16 19.69 31.20 24.57
CA PRO A 16 20.05 29.79 24.66
C PRO A 16 19.53 29.04 23.47
N GLN A 17 20.40 28.36 22.71
CA GLN A 17 20.01 27.38 21.70
C GLN A 17 19.23 26.29 22.45
N THR A 18 17.92 26.23 22.24
CA THR A 18 17.10 25.16 22.76
C THR A 18 17.58 23.86 22.13
N ALA A 19 18.06 22.92 22.93
CA ALA A 19 18.43 21.60 22.44
C ALA A 19 17.25 20.95 21.72
N ALA A 20 17.52 20.29 20.59
CA ALA A 20 16.47 19.58 19.84
C ALA A 20 15.74 18.58 20.76
N PRO A 21 14.41 18.45 20.66
CA PRO A 21 13.65 17.58 21.52
C PRO A 21 14.13 16.11 21.36
N LYS A 22 14.32 15.42 22.48
CA LYS A 22 14.65 13.98 22.47
C LYS A 22 13.41 13.17 22.15
N LEU A 23 13.33 12.62 20.94
CA LEU A 23 12.24 11.75 20.50
C LEU A 23 12.40 10.32 21.05
N SER A 24 11.32 9.52 20.98
CA SER A 24 11.39 8.08 21.33
C SER A 24 12.26 7.31 20.34
N GLU A 25 12.97 6.26 20.81
CA GLU A 25 13.84 5.45 19.95
C GLU A 25 13.09 4.79 18.80
N ARG A 26 11.85 4.36 19.03
CA ARG A 26 11.04 3.69 18.00
C ARG A 26 10.74 4.58 16.78
N ILE A 27 10.60 5.90 16.94
CA ILE A 27 10.37 6.79 15.80
C ILE A 27 11.62 6.91 14.91
N GLY A 28 12.80 6.71 15.48
CA GLY A 28 14.06 6.68 14.74
C GLY A 28 14.28 5.41 13.91
N ARG A 29 13.42 4.38 14.07
CA ARG A 29 13.49 3.13 13.28
C ARG A 29 12.79 3.20 11.94
N ILE A 30 11.99 4.24 11.71
CA ILE A 30 11.21 4.42 10.49
C ILE A 30 11.70 5.61 9.67
N GLU A 31 11.56 5.50 8.37
CA GLU A 31 11.95 6.52 7.41
C GLU A 31 10.74 7.28 6.88
N VAL A 32 10.98 8.47 6.30
CA VAL A 32 9.94 9.18 5.56
C VAL A 32 9.59 8.38 4.32
N SER A 33 8.30 8.10 4.12
CA SER A 33 7.84 7.33 2.96
C SER A 33 8.31 7.95 1.64
N ALA A 34 9.09 7.21 0.86
CA ALA A 34 9.59 7.65 -0.44
C ALA A 34 8.46 8.05 -1.41
N THR A 35 7.31 7.36 -1.35
CA THR A 35 6.13 7.72 -2.16
C THR A 35 5.56 9.08 -1.75
N MET A 36 5.55 9.40 -0.46
CA MET A 36 5.12 10.72 0.04
C MET A 36 6.10 11.82 -0.36
N ALA A 37 7.39 11.54 -0.34
CA ALA A 37 8.42 12.49 -0.78
C ALA A 37 8.25 12.85 -2.27
N VAL A 38 8.03 11.84 -3.13
CA VAL A 38 7.75 12.05 -4.56
C VAL A 38 6.46 12.87 -4.76
N THR A 39 5.39 12.56 -4.02
CA THR A 39 4.13 13.30 -4.09
C THR A 39 4.31 14.75 -3.67
N ALA A 40 5.07 15.03 -2.61
CA ALA A 40 5.34 16.38 -2.14
C ALA A 40 6.18 17.19 -3.17
N ALA A 41 7.20 16.58 -3.78
CA ALA A 41 7.99 17.20 -4.84
C ALA A 41 7.13 17.55 -6.07
N ALA A 42 6.27 16.61 -6.50
CA ALA A 42 5.33 16.86 -7.60
C ALA A 42 4.33 17.98 -7.27
N ALA A 43 3.79 18.02 -6.04
CA ALA A 43 2.87 19.06 -5.61
C ALA A 43 3.54 20.45 -5.64
N LYS A 44 4.79 20.55 -5.21
CA LYS A 44 5.57 21.80 -5.28
C LYS A 44 5.71 22.29 -6.72
N LEU A 45 6.13 21.43 -7.64
CA LEU A 45 6.28 21.81 -9.05
C LEU A 45 4.95 22.20 -9.71
N ARG A 46 3.84 21.53 -9.35
CA ARG A 46 2.49 21.93 -9.81
C ARG A 46 2.11 23.33 -9.33
N ALA A 47 2.44 23.66 -8.08
CA ALA A 47 2.21 24.99 -7.53
C ALA A 47 3.04 26.07 -8.26
N GLU A 48 4.20 25.70 -8.80
CA GLU A 48 5.07 26.54 -9.64
C GLU A 48 4.61 26.59 -11.12
N GLY A 49 3.48 25.92 -11.47
CA GLY A 49 2.89 25.95 -12.81
C GLY A 49 3.35 24.81 -13.75
N ALA A 50 4.12 23.83 -13.26
CA ALA A 50 4.56 22.71 -14.09
C ALA A 50 3.39 21.77 -14.47
N LYS A 51 3.34 21.38 -15.75
CA LYS A 51 2.40 20.38 -16.25
C LYS A 51 3.02 18.99 -16.11
N LEU A 52 2.57 18.23 -15.10
CA LEU A 52 3.07 16.90 -14.79
C LEU A 52 2.08 15.81 -15.19
N VAL A 53 2.60 14.70 -15.71
CA VAL A 53 1.89 13.42 -15.79
C VAL A 53 2.30 12.59 -14.58
N ASP A 54 1.31 12.19 -13.76
CA ASP A 54 1.59 11.59 -12.45
C ASP A 54 1.25 10.10 -12.42
N PHE A 55 2.26 9.27 -12.58
CA PHE A 55 2.22 7.82 -12.35
C PHE A 55 2.71 7.41 -10.94
N GLY A 56 3.01 8.38 -10.07
CA GLY A 56 3.47 8.11 -8.71
C GLY A 56 2.33 7.79 -7.73
N ALA A 57 1.14 8.36 -7.95
CA ALA A 57 -0.01 8.16 -7.09
C ALA A 57 -0.58 6.74 -7.23
N GLY A 58 -0.70 6.05 -6.10
CA GLY A 58 -1.29 4.70 -6.05
C GLY A 58 -2.78 4.76 -5.70
N GLU A 59 -3.60 5.47 -6.49
CA GLU A 59 -5.04 5.59 -6.25
C GLU A 59 -5.86 5.53 -7.55
N PRO A 60 -7.09 4.97 -7.49
CA PRO A 60 -7.98 4.93 -8.64
C PRO A 60 -8.28 6.32 -9.20
N HIS A 61 -8.29 6.46 -10.52
CA HIS A 61 -8.71 7.69 -11.20
C HIS A 61 -10.23 7.84 -11.30
N PHE A 62 -10.97 6.81 -10.90
CA PHE A 62 -12.43 6.83 -10.86
C PHE A 62 -12.96 7.62 -9.66
N ALA A 63 -14.14 8.17 -9.81
CA ALA A 63 -14.89 8.69 -8.67
C ALA A 63 -15.53 7.53 -7.89
N THR A 64 -15.65 7.70 -6.56
CA THR A 64 -16.44 6.78 -5.73
C THR A 64 -17.86 6.62 -6.32
N PRO A 65 -18.37 5.39 -6.48
CA PRO A 65 -19.69 5.11 -7.06
C PRO A 65 -20.83 5.86 -6.37
N ARG A 66 -21.86 6.22 -7.15
CA ARG A 66 -22.94 7.10 -6.68
C ARG A 66 -23.69 6.55 -5.49
N HIS A 67 -24.06 5.26 -5.50
CA HIS A 67 -24.81 4.63 -4.41
C HIS A 67 -24.05 4.65 -3.06
N ILE A 68 -22.70 4.62 -3.09
CA ILE A 68 -21.85 4.71 -1.90
C ILE A 68 -21.88 6.14 -1.34
N LYS A 69 -21.78 7.15 -2.21
CA LYS A 69 -21.89 8.55 -1.83
C LYS A 69 -23.26 8.88 -1.25
N ASP A 70 -24.32 8.37 -1.86
CA ASP A 70 -25.69 8.60 -1.40
C ASP A 70 -25.92 8.03 0.01
N ALA A 71 -25.37 6.85 0.31
CA ALA A 71 -25.47 6.27 1.65
C ALA A 71 -24.76 7.14 2.71
N ALA A 72 -23.62 7.75 2.38
CA ALA A 72 -22.95 8.67 3.27
C ALA A 72 -23.74 9.97 3.46
N ILE A 73 -24.30 10.54 2.39
CA ILE A 73 -25.13 11.75 2.44
C ILE A 73 -26.37 11.49 3.32
N ALA A 74 -27.07 10.39 3.11
CA ALA A 74 -28.21 9.99 3.91
C ALA A 74 -27.85 9.82 5.40
N ALA A 75 -26.68 9.27 5.70
CA ALA A 75 -26.20 9.14 7.08
C ALA A 75 -25.91 10.50 7.73
N ILE A 76 -25.35 11.45 6.98
CA ILE A 76 -25.11 12.83 7.45
C ILE A 76 -26.44 13.53 7.72
N GLU A 77 -27.40 13.46 6.79
CA GLU A 77 -28.74 14.07 6.93
C GLU A 77 -29.52 13.47 8.10
N ALA A 78 -29.35 12.15 8.35
CA ALA A 78 -29.93 11.46 9.51
C ALA A 78 -29.20 11.76 10.83
N ASN A 79 -28.22 12.64 10.87
CA ASN A 79 -27.38 12.95 12.02
C ASN A 79 -26.67 11.73 12.61
N PHE A 80 -26.27 10.74 11.77
CA PHE A 80 -25.48 9.60 12.19
C PHE A 80 -24.01 10.00 12.36
N SER A 81 -23.73 10.84 13.34
CA SER A 81 -22.45 11.53 13.57
C SER A 81 -21.88 11.33 14.98
N ARG A 82 -22.46 10.44 15.78
CA ARG A 82 -22.01 10.13 17.13
C ARG A 82 -20.99 8.99 17.14
N TYR A 83 -20.27 8.82 18.25
CA TYR A 83 -19.39 7.67 18.44
C TYR A 83 -20.14 6.35 18.24
N THR A 84 -19.44 5.43 17.59
CA THR A 84 -19.91 4.05 17.41
C THR A 84 -18.99 3.08 18.15
N VAL A 85 -19.32 1.80 18.11
CA VAL A 85 -18.43 0.74 18.62
C VAL A 85 -17.10 0.80 17.89
N VAL A 86 -16.01 0.68 18.63
CA VAL A 86 -14.62 0.80 18.10
C VAL A 86 -14.35 -0.16 16.95
N SER A 87 -14.77 -1.42 17.06
CA SER A 87 -14.62 -2.43 16.01
C SER A 87 -15.53 -2.22 14.78
N GLY A 88 -16.34 -1.16 14.76
CA GLY A 88 -17.36 -0.91 13.75
C GLY A 88 -18.75 -1.39 14.18
N ILE A 89 -19.80 -0.75 13.66
CA ILE A 89 -21.18 -1.17 13.92
C ILE A 89 -21.42 -2.61 13.47
N ALA A 90 -22.42 -3.27 14.07
CA ALA A 90 -22.70 -4.68 13.80
C ALA A 90 -22.97 -4.93 12.31
N GLU A 91 -23.67 -4.01 11.65
CA GLU A 91 -24.04 -4.10 10.24
C GLU A 91 -22.82 -4.04 9.31
N VAL A 92 -21.82 -3.19 9.59
CA VAL A 92 -20.62 -3.12 8.72
C VAL A 92 -19.76 -4.38 8.89
N ARG A 93 -19.61 -4.89 10.12
CA ARG A 93 -18.88 -6.14 10.36
C ARG A 93 -19.57 -7.35 9.71
N LYS A 94 -20.89 -7.40 9.78
CA LYS A 94 -21.70 -8.40 9.07
C LYS A 94 -21.51 -8.28 7.55
N ALA A 95 -21.63 -7.09 6.98
CA ALA A 95 -21.44 -6.88 5.54
C ALA A 95 -20.04 -7.31 5.06
N ILE A 96 -18.99 -7.06 5.86
CA ILE A 96 -17.63 -7.49 5.54
C ILE A 96 -17.54 -9.01 5.46
N VAL A 97 -17.99 -9.74 6.48
CA VAL A 97 -17.86 -11.20 6.51
C VAL A 97 -18.72 -11.87 5.45
N GLU A 98 -19.93 -11.37 5.21
CA GLU A 98 -20.84 -11.89 4.17
C GLU A 98 -20.28 -11.65 2.76
N ARG A 99 -19.73 -10.45 2.49
CA ARG A 99 -19.13 -10.15 1.20
C ARG A 99 -17.89 -11.01 0.96
N HIS A 100 -17.02 -11.14 1.95
CA HIS A 100 -15.82 -11.95 1.84
C HIS A 100 -16.13 -13.46 1.71
N ALA A 101 -17.13 -13.95 2.42
CA ALA A 101 -17.60 -15.33 2.27
C ALA A 101 -18.19 -15.58 0.87
N CYS A 102 -18.99 -14.63 0.35
CA CYS A 102 -19.59 -14.75 -0.97
C CYS A 102 -18.55 -14.79 -2.09
N ASP A 103 -17.53 -13.92 -2.01
CA ASP A 103 -16.55 -13.76 -3.09
C ASP A 103 -15.41 -14.77 -3.01
N PHE A 104 -15.01 -15.18 -1.80
CA PHE A 104 -13.78 -15.94 -1.56
C PHE A 104 -14.01 -17.26 -0.78
N GLY A 105 -15.22 -17.55 -0.33
CA GLY A 105 -15.51 -18.80 0.40
C GLY A 105 -14.94 -18.87 1.82
N SER A 106 -14.63 -17.74 2.45
CA SER A 106 -14.16 -17.69 3.85
C SER A 106 -15.29 -17.97 4.85
N SER A 107 -14.93 -18.30 6.10
CA SER A 107 -15.89 -18.71 7.15
C SER A 107 -15.76 -17.88 8.44
N TYR A 108 -15.59 -16.56 8.33
CA TYR A 108 -15.52 -15.67 9.49
C TYR A 108 -16.90 -15.28 10.01
N THR A 109 -16.96 -14.95 11.31
CA THR A 109 -18.13 -14.36 11.98
C THR A 109 -17.93 -12.86 12.21
N PRO A 110 -18.97 -12.07 12.49
CA PRO A 110 -18.81 -10.62 12.77
C PRO A 110 -17.90 -10.29 13.96
N GLU A 111 -17.71 -11.22 14.91
CA GLU A 111 -16.77 -11.08 16.03
C GLU A 111 -15.31 -11.29 15.61
N GLU A 112 -15.09 -11.89 14.43
CA GLU A 112 -13.80 -12.10 13.80
C GLU A 112 -13.47 -10.98 12.78
N ALA A 113 -14.19 -9.85 12.85
CA ALA A 113 -14.01 -8.68 11.99
C ALA A 113 -13.83 -7.40 12.79
N VAL A 114 -12.89 -6.54 12.36
CA VAL A 114 -12.74 -5.17 12.83
C VAL A 114 -12.71 -4.21 11.64
N PHE A 115 -13.50 -3.14 11.72
CA PHE A 115 -13.50 -2.05 10.73
C PHE A 115 -12.52 -0.97 11.17
N THR A 116 -11.65 -0.53 10.27
CA THR A 116 -10.51 0.33 10.56
C THR A 116 -10.50 1.59 9.69
N THR A 117 -9.76 2.61 10.12
CA THR A 117 -9.53 3.84 9.35
C THR A 117 -8.54 3.59 8.20
N GLY A 118 -8.99 2.78 7.22
CA GLY A 118 -8.23 2.30 6.07
C GLY A 118 -7.41 1.04 6.36
N GLY A 119 -7.05 0.32 5.28
CA GLY A 119 -6.28 -0.93 5.38
C GLY A 119 -4.91 -0.76 6.05
N LYS A 120 -4.28 0.43 5.95
CA LYS A 120 -3.01 0.69 6.64
C LYS A 120 -3.14 0.61 8.16
N LEU A 121 -4.25 1.06 8.74
CA LEU A 121 -4.48 0.91 10.18
C LEU A 121 -4.74 -0.55 10.55
N ALA A 122 -5.41 -1.32 9.69
CA ALA A 122 -5.56 -2.76 9.90
C ALA A 122 -4.21 -3.46 9.97
N LEU A 123 -3.31 -3.17 9.03
CA LEU A 123 -1.93 -3.67 9.02
C LEU A 123 -1.16 -3.25 10.27
N PHE A 124 -1.18 -1.94 10.59
CA PHE A 124 -0.49 -1.41 11.77
C PHE A 124 -0.95 -2.11 13.05
N ASN A 125 -2.26 -2.19 13.24
CA ASN A 125 -2.81 -2.85 14.43
C ASN A 125 -2.46 -4.34 14.49
N ALA A 126 -2.47 -5.06 13.35
CA ALA A 126 -2.13 -6.47 13.30
C ALA A 126 -0.66 -6.70 13.69
N ILE A 127 0.25 -5.87 13.17
CA ILE A 127 1.68 -5.96 13.50
C ILE A 127 1.92 -5.61 14.96
N GLU A 128 1.35 -4.52 15.47
CA GLU A 128 1.54 -4.06 16.85
C GLU A 128 0.99 -5.04 17.91
N VAL A 129 -0.01 -5.87 17.56
CA VAL A 129 -0.55 -6.87 18.51
C VAL A 129 0.12 -8.23 18.42
N LEU A 130 0.91 -8.49 17.38
CA LEU A 130 1.51 -9.81 17.16
C LEU A 130 3.02 -9.83 17.26
N ILE A 131 3.70 -8.72 16.95
CA ILE A 131 5.15 -8.67 16.79
C ILE A 131 5.79 -8.00 18.00
N ASP A 132 6.70 -8.73 18.63
CA ASP A 132 7.55 -8.27 19.71
C ASP A 132 9.00 -8.12 19.26
N HIS A 133 9.84 -7.59 20.16
CA HIS A 133 11.28 -7.43 19.93
C HIS A 133 11.96 -8.77 19.62
N GLY A 134 12.57 -8.84 18.44
CA GLY A 134 13.33 -10.01 17.98
C GLY A 134 12.53 -11.03 17.18
N ASP A 135 11.20 -10.88 17.10
CA ASP A 135 10.38 -11.66 16.19
C ASP A 135 10.77 -11.39 14.74
N GLU A 136 10.78 -12.42 13.92
CA GLU A 136 11.08 -12.31 12.49
C GLU A 136 9.79 -12.34 11.66
N VAL A 137 9.72 -11.43 10.68
CA VAL A 137 8.61 -11.34 9.72
C VAL A 137 9.16 -11.53 8.32
N ILE A 138 8.71 -12.58 7.62
CA ILE A 138 9.08 -12.83 6.22
C ILE A 138 8.33 -11.86 5.32
N LEU A 139 9.08 -11.18 4.43
CA LEU A 139 8.57 -10.19 3.52
C LEU A 139 9.16 -10.39 2.11
N PRO A 140 8.37 -10.84 1.11
CA PRO A 140 8.82 -10.93 -0.27
C PRO A 140 9.22 -9.56 -0.84
N VAL A 141 10.31 -9.54 -1.60
CA VAL A 141 10.83 -8.37 -2.35
C VAL A 141 10.44 -8.54 -3.83
N PRO A 142 9.89 -7.52 -4.50
CA PRO A 142 9.59 -6.17 -4.01
C PRO A 142 8.34 -6.12 -3.11
N TYR A 143 8.33 -5.16 -2.19
CA TYR A 143 7.28 -5.00 -1.19
C TYR A 143 6.72 -3.57 -1.14
N TRP A 144 5.50 -3.38 -0.64
CA TRP A 144 4.98 -2.05 -0.36
C TRP A 144 5.75 -1.38 0.79
N VAL A 145 6.20 -0.17 0.54
CA VAL A 145 7.12 0.62 1.41
C VAL A 145 6.77 0.60 2.91
N SER A 146 5.46 0.53 3.26
CA SER A 146 5.04 0.63 4.66
C SER A 146 5.27 -0.65 5.47
N TYR A 147 5.44 -1.82 4.85
CA TYR A 147 5.59 -3.07 5.61
C TYR A 147 6.87 -3.06 6.45
N LYS A 148 8.01 -2.79 5.82
CA LYS A 148 9.32 -2.71 6.49
C LYS A 148 9.26 -1.79 7.71
N ASP A 149 8.79 -0.58 7.51
CA ASP A 149 8.80 0.45 8.54
C ASP A 149 7.88 0.10 9.72
N ILE A 150 6.68 -0.45 9.48
CA ILE A 150 5.75 -0.83 10.55
C ILE A 150 6.32 -2.01 11.35
N ILE A 151 6.92 -3.02 10.69
CA ILE A 151 7.59 -4.15 11.36
C ILE A 151 8.70 -3.64 12.27
N GLN A 152 9.57 -2.77 11.76
CA GLN A 152 10.67 -2.19 12.51
C GLN A 152 10.21 -1.28 13.66
N TYR A 153 9.12 -0.54 13.45
CA TYR A 153 8.51 0.28 14.49
C TYR A 153 8.06 -0.57 15.68
N ALA A 154 7.41 -1.70 15.43
CA ALA A 154 7.01 -2.67 16.46
C ALA A 154 8.21 -3.36 17.15
N GLY A 155 9.40 -3.30 16.56
CA GLY A 155 10.62 -3.94 17.08
C GLY A 155 10.94 -5.28 16.42
N GLY A 156 10.15 -5.70 15.46
CA GLY A 156 10.39 -6.91 14.66
C GLY A 156 11.56 -6.76 13.69
N LYS A 157 12.05 -7.89 13.23
CA LYS A 157 13.11 -8.00 12.22
C LYS A 157 12.51 -8.48 10.90
N VAL A 158 12.78 -7.75 9.83
CA VAL A 158 12.37 -8.16 8.47
C VAL A 158 13.33 -9.23 7.96
N VAL A 159 12.77 -10.35 7.49
CA VAL A 159 13.47 -11.39 6.72
C VAL A 159 13.05 -11.23 5.27
N TYR A 160 13.91 -10.64 4.45
CA TYR A 160 13.62 -10.43 3.03
C TYR A 160 13.68 -11.74 2.27
N LEU A 161 12.65 -12.00 1.48
CA LEU A 161 12.59 -13.10 0.54
C LEU A 161 12.74 -12.53 -0.87
N GLU A 162 13.94 -12.66 -1.43
CA GLU A 162 14.20 -12.18 -2.79
C GLU A 162 13.39 -12.97 -3.80
N THR A 163 12.76 -12.27 -4.76
CA THR A 163 12.08 -12.87 -5.92
C THR A 163 12.70 -12.36 -7.22
N ALA A 164 12.59 -13.15 -8.28
CA ALA A 164 13.22 -12.83 -9.56
C ALA A 164 12.23 -12.21 -10.56
N GLU A 165 12.63 -11.14 -11.25
CA GLU A 165 11.87 -10.57 -12.36
C GLU A 165 11.64 -11.59 -13.48
N SER A 166 12.64 -12.44 -13.78
CA SER A 166 12.54 -13.53 -14.77
C SER A 166 11.43 -14.53 -14.48
N GLU A 167 10.98 -14.61 -13.23
CA GLU A 167 9.87 -15.44 -12.77
C GLU A 167 8.62 -14.59 -12.42
N ASN A 168 8.54 -13.37 -12.95
CA ASN A 168 7.47 -12.41 -12.67
C ASN A 168 7.28 -12.13 -11.18
N PHE A 169 8.36 -12.07 -10.39
CA PHE A 169 8.34 -11.86 -8.92
C PHE A 169 7.48 -12.89 -8.18
N ARG A 170 7.47 -14.12 -8.66
CA ARG A 170 6.64 -15.20 -8.11
C ARG A 170 7.08 -15.56 -6.69
N VAL A 171 6.13 -15.69 -5.79
CA VAL A 171 6.32 -16.23 -4.44
C VAL A 171 5.82 -17.69 -4.42
N THR A 172 6.69 -18.63 -4.05
CA THR A 172 6.35 -20.05 -3.95
C THR A 172 6.37 -20.54 -2.52
N ALA A 173 5.69 -21.64 -2.26
CA ALA A 173 5.68 -22.26 -0.92
C ALA A 173 7.07 -22.74 -0.51
N GLU A 174 7.88 -23.25 -1.44
CA GLU A 174 9.26 -23.69 -1.22
C GLU A 174 10.17 -22.52 -0.81
N ALA A 175 10.02 -21.38 -1.49
CA ALA A 175 10.79 -20.17 -1.16
C ALA A 175 10.43 -19.67 0.26
N ILE A 176 9.15 -19.64 0.61
CA ILE A 176 8.69 -19.29 1.97
C ILE A 176 9.24 -20.28 2.99
N GLU A 177 9.16 -21.60 2.74
CA GLU A 177 9.64 -22.62 3.68
C GLU A 177 11.13 -22.49 3.96
N SER A 178 11.93 -22.17 2.94
CA SER A 178 13.38 -21.97 3.07
C SER A 178 13.76 -20.75 3.93
N ALA A 179 12.89 -19.75 4.02
CA ALA A 179 13.09 -18.53 4.80
C ALA A 179 12.63 -18.67 6.28
N ILE A 180 11.90 -19.72 6.64
CA ILE A 180 11.39 -19.94 7.99
C ILE A 180 12.53 -20.26 8.95
N THR A 181 12.55 -19.58 10.09
CA THR A 181 13.45 -19.82 11.22
C THR A 181 12.64 -20.08 12.50
N PRO A 182 13.28 -20.54 13.61
CA PRO A 182 12.59 -20.66 14.90
C PRO A 182 12.05 -19.33 15.48
N ARG A 183 12.45 -18.19 14.93
CA ARG A 183 11.95 -16.86 15.32
C ARG A 183 10.91 -16.31 14.37
N THR A 184 10.57 -16.99 13.29
CA THR A 184 9.55 -16.54 12.35
C THR A 184 8.19 -16.51 13.03
N LYS A 185 7.67 -15.31 13.25
CA LYS A 185 6.37 -15.06 13.88
C LYS A 185 5.26 -14.88 12.85
N ALA A 186 5.58 -14.18 11.75
CA ALA A 186 4.59 -13.88 10.73
C ALA A 186 5.19 -13.87 9.32
N ILE A 187 4.31 -13.99 8.34
CA ILE A 187 4.60 -13.81 6.91
C ILE A 187 3.60 -12.77 6.41
N ILE A 188 4.06 -11.77 5.64
CA ILE A 188 3.19 -10.80 4.98
C ILE A 188 3.20 -11.07 3.49
N LEU A 189 2.01 -11.31 2.92
CA LEU A 189 1.81 -11.50 1.48
C LEU A 189 0.84 -10.43 0.96
N ASN A 190 1.24 -9.75 -0.12
CA ASN A 190 0.38 -8.83 -0.85
C ASN A 190 0.15 -9.36 -2.26
N SER A 191 -1.07 -9.85 -2.51
CA SER A 191 -1.43 -10.42 -3.81
C SER A 191 -2.85 -9.98 -4.21
N PRO A 192 -2.99 -9.30 -5.36
CA PRO A 192 -1.95 -8.76 -6.26
C PRO A 192 -0.99 -7.77 -5.61
N SER A 193 0.26 -7.79 -6.04
CA SER A 193 1.35 -7.05 -5.40
C SER A 193 1.42 -5.56 -5.80
N ASN A 194 1.71 -4.72 -4.85
CA ASN A 194 2.29 -3.40 -5.06
C ASN A 194 3.78 -3.49 -4.66
N PRO A 195 4.75 -3.36 -5.60
CA PRO A 195 4.66 -2.62 -6.86
C PRO A 195 4.54 -3.46 -8.15
N SER A 196 4.75 -4.78 -8.11
CA SER A 196 5.00 -5.57 -9.33
C SER A 196 3.73 -5.94 -10.12
N GLY A 197 2.57 -5.93 -9.48
CA GLY A 197 1.33 -6.46 -10.07
C GLY A 197 1.31 -8.00 -10.17
N ALA A 198 2.30 -8.68 -9.60
CA ALA A 198 2.36 -10.14 -9.57
C ALA A 198 1.22 -10.72 -8.70
N VAL A 199 0.72 -11.87 -9.09
CA VAL A 199 -0.29 -12.64 -8.36
C VAL A 199 0.34 -13.95 -7.89
N ILE A 200 0.21 -14.26 -6.61
CA ILE A 200 0.59 -15.57 -6.07
C ILE A 200 -0.43 -16.58 -6.60
N SER A 201 0.02 -17.66 -7.25
CA SER A 201 -0.90 -18.65 -7.77
C SER A 201 -1.80 -19.24 -6.65
N ARG A 202 -3.04 -19.57 -6.97
CA ARG A 202 -3.95 -20.20 -6.00
C ARG A 202 -3.30 -21.42 -5.33
N ALA A 203 -2.63 -22.27 -6.11
CA ALA A 203 -1.96 -23.46 -5.59
C ALA A 203 -0.83 -23.13 -4.61
N ASP A 204 0.03 -22.16 -4.94
CA ASP A 204 1.09 -21.72 -4.02
C ASP A 204 0.50 -21.07 -2.77
N LEU A 205 -0.52 -20.20 -2.92
CA LEU A 205 -1.14 -19.54 -1.78
C LEU A 205 -1.76 -20.54 -0.81
N GLU A 206 -2.49 -21.53 -1.30
CA GLU A 206 -3.05 -22.60 -0.46
C GLU A 206 -1.97 -23.43 0.24
N ARG A 207 -0.84 -23.72 -0.44
CA ARG A 207 0.30 -24.42 0.16
C ARG A 207 0.98 -23.58 1.23
N ILE A 208 1.17 -22.28 1.00
CA ILE A 208 1.74 -21.34 1.97
C ILE A 208 0.82 -21.25 3.20
N VAL A 209 -0.49 -21.17 3.01
CA VAL A 209 -1.46 -21.13 4.10
C VAL A 209 -1.35 -22.39 4.97
N ARG A 210 -1.33 -23.58 4.38
CA ARG A 210 -1.18 -24.84 5.13
C ARG A 210 0.19 -24.95 5.81
N LEU A 211 1.25 -24.49 5.15
CA LEU A 211 2.60 -24.45 5.72
C LEU A 211 2.63 -23.54 6.96
N ALA A 212 2.15 -22.30 6.85
CA ALA A 212 2.11 -21.36 7.97
C ALA A 212 1.30 -21.92 9.15
N HIS A 213 0.11 -22.50 8.87
CA HIS A 213 -0.73 -23.15 9.88
C HIS A 213 0.00 -24.30 10.59
N SER A 214 0.64 -25.20 9.82
CA SER A 214 1.38 -26.35 10.40
C SER A 214 2.57 -25.97 11.27
N ARG A 215 3.12 -24.78 11.05
CA ARG A 215 4.28 -24.23 11.80
C ARG A 215 3.85 -23.25 12.91
N GLY A 216 2.57 -22.98 13.10
CA GLY A 216 2.04 -22.01 14.06
C GLY A 216 2.44 -20.57 13.75
N ILE A 217 2.70 -20.25 12.47
CA ILE A 217 3.11 -18.92 11.96
C ILE A 217 1.87 -18.17 11.49
N TYR A 218 1.75 -16.89 11.85
CA TYR A 218 0.66 -16.05 11.36
C TYR A 218 0.89 -15.61 9.92
N LEU A 219 -0.14 -15.73 9.10
CA LEU A 219 -0.12 -15.28 7.71
C LEU A 219 -1.00 -14.04 7.56
N MET A 220 -0.37 -12.89 7.30
CA MET A 220 -1.07 -11.63 7.00
C MET A 220 -1.26 -11.52 5.49
N LEU A 221 -2.50 -11.63 5.03
CA LEU A 221 -2.88 -11.51 3.62
C LEU A 221 -3.35 -10.09 3.36
N ASP A 222 -2.52 -9.25 2.74
CA ASP A 222 -2.96 -7.94 2.25
C ASP A 222 -3.68 -8.10 0.92
N GLU A 223 -5.01 -8.09 1.00
CA GLU A 223 -5.93 -8.30 -0.11
C GLU A 223 -6.49 -6.97 -0.67
N CYS A 224 -5.75 -5.87 -0.48
CA CYS A 224 -6.17 -4.54 -0.94
C CYS A 224 -6.51 -4.51 -2.44
N TYR A 225 -5.92 -5.39 -3.24
CA TYR A 225 -6.12 -5.51 -4.69
C TYR A 225 -6.80 -6.83 -5.11
N ALA A 226 -7.36 -7.61 -4.21
CA ALA A 226 -7.89 -8.95 -4.50
C ALA A 226 -8.93 -8.96 -5.64
N TYR A 227 -9.73 -7.91 -5.79
CA TYR A 227 -10.70 -7.77 -6.88
C TYR A 227 -10.09 -7.34 -8.22
N LEU A 228 -8.81 -6.99 -8.25
CA LEU A 228 -8.08 -6.54 -9.44
C LEU A 228 -7.11 -7.62 -9.94
N ILE A 229 -7.49 -8.89 -9.91
CA ILE A 229 -6.83 -9.99 -10.61
C ILE A 229 -7.38 -10.02 -12.04
N PHE A 230 -6.52 -10.07 -13.05
CA PHE A 230 -6.93 -9.88 -14.45
C PHE A 230 -7.14 -11.18 -15.21
N ASN A 231 -6.35 -12.20 -14.94
CA ASN A 231 -6.28 -13.42 -15.75
C ASN A 231 -7.17 -14.57 -15.22
N GLU A 232 -7.68 -14.44 -14.00
CA GLU A 232 -8.53 -15.46 -13.36
C GLU A 232 -9.55 -14.79 -12.43
N ALA A 233 -10.45 -15.59 -11.88
CA ALA A 233 -11.39 -15.12 -10.87
C ALA A 233 -10.65 -14.76 -9.57
N PRO A 234 -11.04 -13.71 -8.87
CA PRO A 234 -10.50 -13.37 -7.57
C PRO A 234 -10.55 -14.54 -6.57
N PHE A 235 -9.52 -14.67 -5.75
CA PHE A 235 -9.43 -15.71 -4.71
C PHE A 235 -8.68 -15.18 -3.48
N SER A 236 -8.82 -15.87 -2.36
CA SER A 236 -8.18 -15.56 -1.09
C SER A 236 -7.65 -16.83 -0.42
N GLY A 237 -6.52 -16.71 0.26
CA GLY A 237 -6.02 -17.79 1.12
C GLY A 237 -6.96 -18.12 2.30
N ALA A 238 -7.85 -17.21 2.67
CA ALA A 238 -8.88 -17.43 3.70
C ALA A 238 -9.96 -18.47 3.30
N SER A 239 -9.98 -18.91 2.03
CA SER A 239 -10.78 -20.06 1.59
C SER A 239 -10.32 -21.39 2.20
N VAL A 240 -9.06 -21.47 2.67
CA VAL A 240 -8.51 -22.62 3.40
C VAL A 240 -8.98 -22.55 4.86
N THR A 241 -10.24 -22.88 5.08
CA THR A 241 -10.95 -22.61 6.34
C THR A 241 -10.39 -23.36 7.55
N GLU A 242 -9.74 -24.51 7.34
CA GLU A 242 -9.04 -25.28 8.38
C GLU A 242 -7.84 -24.56 8.98
N ALA A 243 -7.27 -23.58 8.26
CA ALA A 243 -6.11 -22.79 8.70
C ALA A 243 -6.47 -21.41 9.25
N LYS A 244 -7.75 -21.04 9.35
CA LYS A 244 -8.20 -19.68 9.68
C LYS A 244 -7.63 -19.11 10.99
N GLU A 245 -7.25 -19.97 11.95
CA GLU A 245 -6.67 -19.58 13.22
C GLU A 245 -5.27 -18.92 13.10
N HIS A 246 -4.64 -19.03 11.93
CA HIS A 246 -3.35 -18.41 11.64
C HIS A 246 -3.42 -17.39 10.50
N ILE A 247 -4.62 -17.10 9.98
CA ILE A 247 -4.81 -16.14 8.89
C ILE A 247 -5.36 -14.82 9.42
N ILE A 248 -4.74 -13.71 9.00
CA ILE A 248 -5.24 -12.37 9.19
C ILE A 248 -5.39 -11.73 7.80
N VAL A 249 -6.62 -11.54 7.35
CA VAL A 249 -6.93 -10.81 6.12
C VAL A 249 -6.91 -9.32 6.42
N LEU A 250 -6.18 -8.57 5.62
CA LEU A 250 -6.11 -7.11 5.66
C LEU A 250 -6.81 -6.56 4.41
N GLY A 251 -7.99 -6.02 4.61
CA GLY A 251 -8.85 -5.56 3.52
C GLY A 251 -8.96 -4.04 3.46
N SER A 252 -9.27 -3.54 2.28
CA SER A 252 -9.46 -2.11 2.05
C SER A 252 -10.51 -1.85 0.97
N LEU A 253 -11.38 -0.87 1.21
CA LEU A 253 -12.33 -0.40 0.21
C LEU A 253 -11.70 0.64 -0.74
N SER A 254 -10.48 1.07 -0.43
CA SER A 254 -9.78 2.17 -1.12
C SER A 254 -9.63 1.93 -2.61
N LYS A 255 -9.27 0.71 -3.02
CA LYS A 255 -8.92 0.39 -4.42
C LYS A 255 -10.11 -0.21 -5.15
N THR A 256 -10.83 -1.11 -4.50
CA THR A 256 -12.00 -1.80 -5.06
C THR A 256 -13.14 -0.84 -5.41
N TYR A 257 -13.36 0.20 -4.58
CA TYR A 257 -14.50 1.12 -4.74
C TYR A 257 -14.09 2.59 -4.92
N ALA A 258 -12.85 2.86 -5.29
CA ALA A 258 -12.32 4.23 -5.43
C ALA A 258 -12.58 5.09 -4.17
N MET A 259 -12.25 4.55 -2.99
CA MET A 259 -12.53 5.14 -1.68
C MET A 259 -11.25 5.50 -0.91
N THR A 260 -10.19 5.96 -1.58
CA THR A 260 -8.89 6.24 -0.93
C THR A 260 -9.01 7.28 0.18
N GLY A 261 -9.69 8.38 -0.09
CA GLY A 261 -9.91 9.48 0.86
C GLY A 261 -10.94 9.18 1.97
N TRP A 262 -11.78 8.16 1.81
CA TRP A 262 -12.79 7.77 2.80
C TRP A 262 -12.19 7.08 4.03
N ARG A 263 -10.99 6.54 3.89
CA ARG A 263 -10.31 5.82 4.96
C ARG A 263 -11.14 4.66 5.52
N ALA A 264 -11.59 3.77 4.65
CA ALA A 264 -12.37 2.58 4.97
C ALA A 264 -11.54 1.31 4.71
N GLY A 265 -11.33 0.50 5.74
CA GLY A 265 -10.63 -0.77 5.68
C GLY A 265 -11.08 -1.71 6.79
N PHE A 266 -10.58 -2.93 6.78
CA PHE A 266 -10.96 -3.94 7.78
C PHE A 266 -9.86 -4.98 7.96
N ALA A 267 -9.95 -5.74 9.05
CA ALA A 267 -9.26 -7.02 9.16
C ALA A 267 -10.27 -8.12 9.51
N LEU A 268 -9.97 -9.33 9.02
CA LEU A 268 -10.59 -10.59 9.44
C LEU A 268 -9.52 -11.48 10.06
N GLY A 269 -9.86 -12.21 11.11
CA GLY A 269 -8.91 -13.11 11.77
C GLY A 269 -9.46 -13.73 13.04
N PRO A 270 -8.64 -14.48 13.78
CA PRO A 270 -9.04 -15.11 15.04
C PRO A 270 -9.58 -14.11 16.06
N LYS A 271 -10.66 -14.47 16.75
CA LYS A 271 -11.32 -13.59 17.76
C LYS A 271 -10.33 -12.93 18.75
N PRO A 272 -9.34 -13.64 19.34
CA PRO A 272 -8.41 -13.03 20.27
C PRO A 272 -7.57 -11.92 19.63
N ILE A 273 -7.13 -12.11 18.36
CA ILE A 273 -6.35 -11.13 17.62
C ILE A 273 -7.22 -9.91 17.27
N ILE A 274 -8.42 -10.14 16.75
CA ILE A 274 -9.36 -9.06 16.43
C ILE A 274 -9.76 -8.26 17.68
N ALA A 275 -9.92 -8.92 18.83
CA ALA A 275 -10.16 -8.25 20.09
C ALA A 275 -8.96 -7.40 20.55
N ALA A 276 -7.73 -7.89 20.38
CA ALA A 276 -6.51 -7.15 20.68
C ALA A 276 -6.33 -5.94 19.74
N MET A 277 -6.58 -6.11 18.43
CA MET A 277 -6.57 -5.01 17.46
C MET A 277 -7.61 -3.94 17.80
N SER A 278 -8.83 -4.34 18.20
CA SER A 278 -9.88 -3.44 18.63
C SER A 278 -9.50 -2.69 19.92
N LYS A 279 -8.84 -3.38 20.86
CA LYS A 279 -8.30 -2.76 22.09
C LYS A 279 -7.26 -1.70 21.75
N LEU A 280 -6.30 -1.98 20.88
CA LEU A 280 -5.29 -1.02 20.42
C LEU A 280 -5.96 0.16 19.69
N GLN A 281 -6.93 -0.11 18.81
CA GLN A 281 -7.67 0.92 18.08
C GLN A 281 -8.42 1.86 19.04
N SER A 282 -8.93 1.36 20.16
CA SER A 282 -9.61 2.18 21.17
C SER A 282 -8.69 3.22 21.82
N GLN A 283 -7.39 2.99 21.84
CA GLN A 283 -6.37 3.88 22.42
C GLN A 283 -5.66 4.75 21.35
N SER A 284 -6.00 4.58 20.09
CA SER A 284 -5.39 5.33 18.98
C SER A 284 -6.42 6.19 18.23
N THR A 285 -7.18 5.61 17.31
CA THR A 285 -8.11 6.33 16.42
C THR A 285 -9.56 6.28 16.89
N SER A 286 -9.89 5.46 17.88
CA SER A 286 -11.27 5.11 18.25
C SER A 286 -12.03 4.45 17.07
N SER A 287 -13.33 4.69 16.93
CA SER A 287 -14.10 4.15 15.78
C SER A 287 -13.82 4.92 14.50
N THR A 288 -13.91 4.24 13.37
CA THR A 288 -13.96 4.90 12.07
C THR A 288 -15.19 5.81 11.97
N ALA A 289 -15.09 6.90 11.23
CA ALA A 289 -16.17 7.88 11.06
C ALA A 289 -17.51 7.21 10.75
N ALA A 290 -18.56 7.61 11.48
CA ALA A 290 -19.86 6.92 11.45
C ALA A 290 -20.48 6.87 10.05
N MET A 291 -20.50 8.00 9.31
CA MET A 291 -21.02 8.06 7.95
C MET A 291 -20.22 7.18 6.96
N VAL A 292 -18.93 7.00 7.19
CA VAL A 292 -18.08 6.11 6.36
C VAL A 292 -18.48 4.64 6.55
N GLN A 293 -18.91 4.25 7.75
CA GLN A 293 -19.41 2.90 7.99
C GLN A 293 -20.69 2.61 7.20
N LYS A 294 -21.62 3.58 7.10
CA LYS A 294 -22.83 3.43 6.26
C LYS A 294 -22.49 3.38 4.77
N ALA A 295 -21.54 4.19 4.32
CA ALA A 295 -21.00 4.11 2.95
C ALA A 295 -20.36 2.75 2.65
N ALA A 296 -19.58 2.22 3.61
CA ALA A 296 -18.94 0.90 3.48
C ALA A 296 -19.98 -0.24 3.35
N ILE A 297 -21.07 -0.17 4.11
CA ILE A 297 -22.18 -1.13 3.97
C ILE A 297 -22.73 -1.08 2.55
N ALA A 298 -23.04 0.11 2.03
CA ALA A 298 -23.55 0.27 0.68
C ALA A 298 -22.57 -0.26 -0.38
N ALA A 299 -21.26 -0.06 -0.21
CA ALA A 299 -20.24 -0.61 -1.08
C ALA A 299 -20.24 -2.15 -1.08
N LEU A 300 -20.29 -2.76 0.11
CA LEU A 300 -20.18 -4.20 0.27
C LEU A 300 -21.45 -4.97 -0.09
N THR A 301 -22.64 -4.37 0.10
CA THR A 301 -23.93 -5.01 -0.12
C THR A 301 -24.61 -4.60 -1.42
N GLY A 302 -24.16 -3.52 -2.04
CA GLY A 302 -24.71 -3.01 -3.31
C GLY A 302 -24.21 -3.76 -4.54
N SER A 303 -24.59 -3.24 -5.74
CA SER A 303 -24.11 -3.77 -7.01
C SER A 303 -22.58 -3.71 -7.08
N GLN A 304 -21.97 -4.78 -7.59
CA GLN A 304 -20.53 -4.89 -7.84
C GLN A 304 -20.16 -4.56 -9.29
N GLU A 305 -21.09 -4.09 -10.08
CA GLU A 305 -20.88 -3.76 -11.51
C GLU A 305 -19.77 -2.71 -11.69
N CYS A 306 -19.72 -1.70 -10.81
CA CYS A 306 -18.66 -0.70 -10.81
C CYS A 306 -17.25 -1.30 -10.64
N VAL A 307 -17.12 -2.42 -9.92
CA VAL A 307 -15.83 -3.13 -9.76
C VAL A 307 -15.44 -3.80 -11.06
N CYS A 308 -16.42 -4.42 -11.75
CA CYS A 308 -16.20 -5.05 -13.05
C CYS A 308 -15.80 -4.03 -14.10
N GLU A 309 -16.47 -2.86 -14.14
CA GLU A 309 -16.17 -1.77 -15.06
C GLU A 309 -14.76 -1.21 -14.86
N MET A 310 -14.39 -0.90 -13.61
CA MET A 310 -13.04 -0.41 -13.27
C MET A 310 -11.97 -1.44 -13.62
N ARG A 311 -12.22 -2.73 -13.33
CA ARG A 311 -11.30 -3.81 -13.69
C ARG A 311 -11.09 -3.93 -15.20
N ALA A 312 -12.14 -3.83 -15.99
CA ALA A 312 -12.06 -3.85 -17.46
C ALA A 312 -11.20 -2.70 -18.00
N ASP A 313 -11.40 -1.49 -17.50
CA ASP A 313 -10.59 -0.33 -17.88
C ASP A 313 -9.13 -0.47 -17.50
N TYR A 314 -8.82 -0.98 -16.28
CA TYR A 314 -7.44 -1.24 -15.88
C TYR A 314 -6.73 -2.27 -16.76
N ILE A 315 -7.44 -3.25 -17.32
CA ILE A 315 -6.85 -4.19 -18.29
C ILE A 315 -6.39 -3.44 -19.56
N HIS A 316 -7.21 -2.54 -20.08
CA HIS A 316 -6.83 -1.73 -21.25
C HIS A 316 -5.66 -0.79 -20.96
N LEU A 317 -5.67 -0.11 -19.81
CA LEU A 317 -4.57 0.76 -19.38
C LEU A 317 -3.28 -0.01 -19.16
N ARG A 318 -3.34 -1.23 -18.55
CA ARG A 318 -2.22 -2.15 -18.40
C ARG A 318 -1.60 -2.49 -19.76
N ASP A 319 -2.41 -2.94 -20.70
CA ASP A 319 -1.92 -3.39 -22.01
C ASP A 319 -1.27 -2.22 -22.76
N THR A 320 -1.84 -1.04 -22.69
CA THR A 320 -1.29 0.18 -23.31
C THR A 320 0.05 0.58 -22.68
N ILE A 321 0.12 0.67 -21.35
CA ILE A 321 1.33 1.15 -20.69
C ILE A 321 2.47 0.14 -20.83
N VAL A 322 2.20 -1.17 -20.70
CA VAL A 322 3.25 -2.21 -20.84
C VAL A 322 3.78 -2.27 -22.27
N ALA A 323 2.90 -2.24 -23.29
CA ALA A 323 3.33 -2.17 -24.69
C ALA A 323 4.17 -0.92 -24.94
N GLY A 324 3.74 0.22 -24.41
CA GLY A 324 4.46 1.49 -24.52
C GLY A 324 5.84 1.45 -23.87
N LEU A 325 5.95 0.93 -22.65
CA LEU A 325 7.23 0.79 -21.93
C LEU A 325 8.20 -0.14 -22.65
N ARG A 326 7.73 -1.31 -23.10
CA ARG A 326 8.55 -2.29 -23.87
C ARG A 326 9.06 -1.74 -25.19
N SER A 327 8.42 -0.72 -25.76
CA SER A 327 8.90 -0.06 -26.99
C SER A 327 10.05 0.93 -26.76
N ILE A 328 10.39 1.23 -25.50
CA ILE A 328 11.46 2.18 -25.14
C ILE A 328 12.78 1.43 -24.99
N PRO A 329 13.85 1.78 -25.75
CA PRO A 329 15.14 1.12 -25.64
C PRO A 329 15.73 1.16 -24.23
N GLY A 330 16.17 0.00 -23.72
CA GLY A 330 16.77 -0.12 -22.40
C GLY A 330 15.77 -0.28 -21.26
N ILE A 331 14.48 -0.44 -21.56
CA ILE A 331 13.41 -0.75 -20.60
C ILE A 331 12.81 -2.12 -20.92
N THR A 332 12.73 -3.00 -19.92
CA THR A 332 11.91 -4.21 -19.96
C THR A 332 10.78 -4.11 -18.93
N CYS A 333 9.71 -4.85 -19.12
CA CYS A 333 8.59 -4.86 -18.19
C CYS A 333 7.88 -6.20 -18.24
N THR A 334 7.70 -6.84 -17.10
CA THR A 334 6.81 -8.00 -16.97
C THR A 334 5.35 -7.55 -17.17
N MET A 335 4.47 -8.50 -17.53
CA MET A 335 3.04 -8.19 -17.64
C MET A 335 2.40 -8.31 -16.26
N PRO A 336 1.86 -7.24 -15.67
CA PRO A 336 1.15 -7.33 -14.40
C PRO A 336 -0.09 -8.23 -14.52
N GLU A 337 -0.26 -9.12 -13.56
CA GLU A 337 -1.41 -10.04 -13.49
C GLU A 337 -2.56 -9.45 -12.68
N GLY A 338 -2.28 -8.36 -11.94
CA GLY A 338 -3.29 -7.66 -11.14
C GLY A 338 -2.81 -6.29 -10.65
N ALA A 339 -3.58 -5.69 -9.74
CA ALA A 339 -3.43 -4.32 -9.25
C ALA A 339 -3.51 -3.28 -10.40
N PHE A 340 -2.81 -2.16 -10.29
CA PHE A 340 -2.73 -1.15 -11.35
C PHE A 340 -1.34 -0.51 -11.43
N TYR A 341 -0.30 -1.36 -11.30
CA TYR A 341 1.10 -0.93 -11.36
C TYR A 341 1.86 -1.67 -12.46
N ALA A 342 2.68 -0.93 -13.19
CA ALA A 342 3.77 -1.46 -13.99
C ALA A 342 5.08 -1.24 -13.23
N TYR A 343 5.96 -2.26 -13.28
CA TYR A 343 7.24 -2.25 -12.56
C TYR A 343 8.39 -2.57 -13.52
N PRO A 344 8.66 -1.66 -14.47
CA PRO A 344 9.70 -1.88 -15.47
C PRO A 344 11.09 -1.86 -14.86
N ASN A 345 11.95 -2.76 -15.40
CA ASN A 345 13.39 -2.73 -15.21
C ASN A 345 13.99 -1.68 -16.13
N VAL A 346 14.77 -0.80 -15.54
CA VAL A 346 15.43 0.34 -16.22
C VAL A 346 16.95 0.22 -16.25
N SER A 347 17.52 -0.93 -15.88
CA SER A 347 18.98 -1.15 -15.83
C SER A 347 19.66 -0.87 -17.17
N GLY A 348 19.03 -1.26 -18.30
CA GLY A 348 19.51 -0.96 -19.63
C GLY A 348 19.54 0.53 -19.94
N LEU A 349 18.52 1.27 -19.49
CA LEU A 349 18.47 2.74 -19.62
C LEU A 349 19.52 3.41 -18.72
N LEU A 350 19.65 3.00 -17.47
CA LEU A 350 20.67 3.52 -16.55
C LEU A 350 22.08 3.37 -17.13
N LYS A 351 22.39 2.18 -17.66
CA LYS A 351 23.68 1.91 -18.31
C LYS A 351 23.91 2.79 -19.54
N LYS A 352 22.89 2.97 -20.38
CA LYS A 352 22.99 3.77 -21.62
C LYS A 352 23.14 5.26 -21.33
N SER A 353 22.41 5.78 -20.34
CA SER A 353 22.38 7.21 -20.00
C SER A 353 23.50 7.64 -19.06
N GLY A 354 24.18 6.69 -18.39
CA GLY A 354 25.15 6.98 -17.33
C GLY A 354 24.50 7.50 -16.03
N ILE A 355 23.17 7.37 -15.89
CA ILE A 355 22.45 7.73 -14.66
C ILE A 355 22.68 6.61 -13.62
N PRO A 356 23.14 6.94 -12.40
CA PRO A 356 23.67 5.92 -11.48
C PRO A 356 22.59 5.05 -10.82
N THR A 357 21.40 5.60 -10.56
CA THR A 357 20.35 4.90 -9.78
C THR A 357 18.94 5.19 -10.30
N PRO A 358 17.94 4.33 -10.01
CA PRO A 358 16.54 4.65 -10.25
C PRO A 358 16.07 5.92 -9.54
N ALA A 359 16.56 6.21 -8.33
CA ALA A 359 16.23 7.43 -7.60
C ALA A 359 16.67 8.69 -8.35
N GLU A 360 17.88 8.71 -8.90
CA GLU A 360 18.35 9.81 -9.75
C GLU A 360 17.56 9.86 -11.07
N LEU A 361 17.26 8.73 -11.68
CA LEU A 361 16.43 8.67 -12.89
C LEU A 361 15.04 9.27 -12.64
N THR A 362 14.37 8.92 -11.52
CA THR A 362 13.06 9.47 -11.20
C THR A 362 13.08 10.97 -10.94
N THR A 363 14.15 11.48 -10.34
CA THR A 363 14.39 12.92 -10.15
C THR A 363 14.50 13.62 -11.50
N ARG A 364 15.28 13.09 -12.44
CA ARG A 364 15.40 13.66 -13.79
C ARG A 364 14.11 13.57 -14.58
N LEU A 365 13.40 12.44 -14.51
CA LEU A 365 12.09 12.30 -15.16
C LEU A 365 11.10 13.35 -14.67
N LEU A 366 11.09 13.64 -13.37
CA LEU A 366 10.24 14.67 -12.79
C LEU A 366 10.60 16.07 -13.35
N HIS A 367 11.88 16.46 -13.33
CA HIS A 367 12.31 17.83 -13.68
C HIS A 367 12.42 18.05 -15.19
N ASP A 368 12.95 17.08 -15.95
CA ASP A 368 13.30 17.25 -17.36
C ASP A 368 12.22 16.80 -18.32
N ALA A 369 11.33 15.88 -17.86
CA ALA A 369 10.23 15.31 -18.66
C ALA A 369 8.83 15.62 -18.09
N GLY A 370 8.74 16.08 -16.85
CA GLY A 370 7.47 16.29 -16.18
C GLY A 370 6.69 14.99 -15.96
N VAL A 371 7.40 13.87 -15.72
CA VAL A 371 6.81 12.55 -15.45
C VAL A 371 7.14 12.14 -14.02
N VAL A 372 6.12 11.87 -13.24
CA VAL A 372 6.23 11.47 -11.84
C VAL A 372 6.16 9.94 -11.76
N VAL A 373 7.19 9.30 -11.22
CA VAL A 373 7.26 7.84 -10.98
C VAL A 373 7.95 7.59 -9.64
N VAL A 374 7.88 6.37 -9.11
CA VAL A 374 8.50 6.03 -7.82
C VAL A 374 9.70 5.12 -8.04
N PRO A 375 10.85 5.41 -7.40
CA PRO A 375 12.06 4.61 -7.58
C PRO A 375 11.95 3.22 -6.92
N GLY A 376 12.63 2.24 -7.50
CA GLY A 376 12.61 0.84 -7.05
C GLY A 376 13.19 0.63 -5.66
N GLU A 377 14.13 1.47 -5.24
CA GLU A 377 14.74 1.45 -3.91
C GLU A 377 13.69 1.54 -2.81
N ALA A 378 12.59 2.27 -3.05
CA ALA A 378 11.45 2.35 -2.14
C ALA A 378 10.77 0.98 -1.89
N PHE A 379 10.94 0.04 -2.80
CA PHE A 379 10.32 -1.28 -2.79
C PHE A 379 11.35 -2.42 -2.61
N GLY A 380 12.62 -2.06 -2.35
CA GLY A 380 13.71 -3.00 -2.11
C GLY A 380 14.50 -3.44 -3.34
N THR A 381 14.34 -2.84 -4.52
CA THR A 381 15.11 -3.18 -5.73
C THR A 381 15.91 -2.02 -6.28
N GLN A 382 17.02 -2.31 -6.98
CA GLN A 382 17.98 -1.31 -7.50
C GLN A 382 17.89 -1.08 -9.01
N GLU A 383 16.97 -1.76 -9.68
CA GLU A 383 16.92 -1.76 -11.16
C GLU A 383 15.56 -1.34 -11.73
N HIS A 384 14.59 -1.02 -10.86
CA HIS A 384 13.21 -0.82 -11.26
C HIS A 384 12.71 0.59 -10.92
N ILE A 385 11.62 0.96 -11.58
CA ILE A 385 10.76 2.08 -11.19
C ILE A 385 9.31 1.62 -11.18
N ARG A 386 8.46 2.22 -10.35
CA ARG A 386 7.02 1.92 -10.33
C ARG A 386 6.22 3.02 -11.01
N LEU A 387 5.34 2.61 -11.92
CA LEU A 387 4.32 3.47 -12.53
C LEU A 387 2.92 2.94 -12.13
N SER A 388 2.07 3.80 -11.58
CA SER A 388 0.64 3.52 -11.45
C SER A 388 -0.04 3.90 -12.77
N TYR A 389 -0.75 2.95 -13.39
CA TYR A 389 -1.56 3.24 -14.57
C TYR A 389 -3.04 3.50 -14.24
N ALA A 390 -3.36 3.71 -12.96
CA ALA A 390 -4.67 4.17 -12.54
C ALA A 390 -4.84 5.69 -12.80
N VAL A 391 -4.68 6.08 -14.05
CA VAL A 391 -4.80 7.45 -14.56
C VAL A 391 -5.63 7.44 -15.86
N SER A 392 -5.95 8.62 -16.43
CA SER A 392 -6.69 8.66 -17.69
C SER A 392 -5.88 8.05 -18.85
N HIS A 393 -6.56 7.49 -19.86
CA HIS A 393 -5.92 6.99 -21.09
C HIS A 393 -5.03 8.06 -21.74
N LYS A 394 -5.49 9.31 -21.76
CA LYS A 394 -4.71 10.44 -22.26
C LYS A 394 -3.40 10.64 -21.48
N ASP A 395 -3.44 10.53 -20.17
CA ASP A 395 -2.23 10.67 -19.35
C ASP A 395 -1.25 9.52 -19.58
N VAL A 396 -1.74 8.30 -19.83
CA VAL A 396 -0.87 7.16 -20.19
C VAL A 396 -0.15 7.44 -21.51
N GLU A 397 -0.87 7.88 -22.55
CA GLU A 397 -0.30 8.20 -23.86
C GLU A 397 0.71 9.35 -23.78
N GLU A 398 0.36 10.43 -23.09
CA GLU A 398 1.22 11.60 -22.90
C GLU A 398 2.47 11.24 -22.10
N GLY A 399 2.32 10.50 -21.02
CA GLY A 399 3.45 10.07 -20.19
C GLY A 399 4.43 9.17 -20.95
N LEU A 400 3.91 8.21 -21.72
CA LEU A 400 4.74 7.37 -22.61
C LEU A 400 5.47 8.19 -23.67
N ALA A 401 4.82 9.19 -24.27
CA ALA A 401 5.45 10.09 -25.24
C ALA A 401 6.60 10.89 -24.60
N ARG A 402 6.38 11.42 -23.37
CA ARG A 402 7.41 12.14 -22.62
C ARG A 402 8.59 11.24 -22.22
N LEU A 403 8.31 10.01 -21.79
CA LEU A 403 9.35 9.01 -21.49
C LEU A 403 10.21 8.70 -22.71
N ARG A 404 9.59 8.46 -23.89
CA ARG A 404 10.31 8.22 -25.15
C ARG A 404 11.18 9.42 -25.51
N ALA A 405 10.66 10.64 -25.43
CA ALA A 405 11.41 11.85 -25.73
C ALA A 405 12.59 12.08 -24.76
N PHE A 406 12.42 11.71 -23.49
CA PHE A 406 13.52 11.75 -22.51
C PHE A 406 14.63 10.76 -22.86
N VAL A 407 14.27 9.49 -23.12
CA VAL A 407 15.24 8.42 -23.43
C VAL A 407 15.94 8.63 -24.76
N ALA A 408 15.31 9.32 -25.72
CA ALA A 408 15.91 9.66 -27.02
C ALA A 408 17.08 10.67 -26.91
N LYS A 409 17.31 11.28 -25.76
CA LYS A 409 18.43 12.20 -25.51
C LYS A 409 19.76 11.47 -25.27
N PHE A 410 19.71 10.17 -25.04
CA PHE A 410 20.85 9.29 -24.75
C PHE A 410 21.05 8.25 -25.88
#